data_e7875005a7c0929e98ed40385c22ac23
#
_entry.id   e7875005a7c0929e98ed40385c22ac23
#
_cell.length_a   1.000
_cell.length_b   1.000
_cell.length_c   1.000
_cell.angle_alpha   90.00
_cell.angle_beta   90.00
_cell.angle_gamma   90.00
#
_symmetry.space_group_name_H-M   'P 1'
#
loop_
_entity.id
_entity.type
_entity.pdbx_description
1 polymer ?
#
loop_
_entity_poly.entity_id
_entity_poly.type
_entity_poly.pdbx_seq_one_letter_code
_entity_poly.pdbx_strand_id
1 'polypeptide(L)'
;MSDALVSPPVFAVTGAVSLVLLGTAIWRVKHPRNDRREPDARDEHIVPLMGVMGAFVFAAQMINFSIPGTGSSGHLVGGILLSAILGPWAALLTLASVLVIQCLVFADGGFMALGANILNMAVLSCLAAYPLLFRPLIKRGASPGRIIAASLLASVVGLELGALAVTIETEASGITALPMGRFLLFMLPIHLFIGIGEGLATACLLYTSDAA
;
A
#
# COMPACT_ATOMS: atom_id res chain seq x y z
N MET A 1 7.49 -2.42 -8.94
CA MET A 1 7.45 -3.24 -10.18
C MET A 1 7.87 -2.37 -11.36
N SER A 2 8.72 -2.86 -12.25
CA SER A 2 9.21 -2.13 -13.43
C SER A 2 8.37 -2.43 -14.67
N ASP A 3 8.48 -1.56 -15.70
CA ASP A 3 7.79 -1.75 -17.00
C ASP A 3 8.20 -3.06 -17.71
N ALA A 4 9.40 -3.56 -17.44
CA ALA A 4 9.90 -4.81 -18.01
C ALA A 4 9.11 -6.06 -17.57
N LEU A 5 8.21 -5.94 -16.60
CA LEU A 5 7.41 -7.05 -16.05
C LEU A 5 5.93 -6.98 -16.45
N VAL A 6 5.52 -5.96 -17.22
CA VAL A 6 4.10 -5.70 -17.52
C VAL A 6 3.87 -5.68 -19.03
N SER A 7 2.99 -6.57 -19.51
CA SER A 7 2.53 -6.55 -20.89
C SER A 7 1.42 -5.52 -21.12
N PRO A 8 1.20 -5.04 -22.36
CA PRO A 8 0.15 -4.07 -22.67
C PRO A 8 -1.25 -4.47 -22.19
N PRO A 9 -1.70 -5.75 -22.30
CA PRO A 9 -3.00 -6.14 -21.74
C PRO A 9 -3.08 -6.02 -20.22
N VAL A 10 -2.03 -6.42 -19.48
CA VAL A 10 -1.99 -6.31 -18.02
C VAL A 10 -1.96 -4.85 -17.61
N PHE A 11 -1.18 -4.00 -18.29
CA PHE A 11 -1.20 -2.54 -18.12
C PHE A 11 -2.61 -1.96 -18.29
N ALA A 12 -3.32 -2.32 -19.37
CA ALA A 12 -4.66 -1.79 -19.64
C ALA A 12 -5.66 -2.18 -18.53
N VAL A 13 -5.64 -3.45 -18.10
CA VAL A 13 -6.55 -3.95 -17.06
C VAL A 13 -6.23 -3.31 -15.70
N THR A 14 -4.97 -3.37 -15.24
CA THR A 14 -4.58 -2.84 -13.95
C THR A 14 -4.73 -1.32 -13.89
N GLY A 15 -4.42 -0.61 -14.98
CA GLY A 15 -4.64 0.83 -15.12
C GLY A 15 -6.12 1.20 -15.03
N ALA A 16 -6.99 0.50 -15.79
CA ALA A 16 -8.44 0.76 -15.75
C ALA A 16 -9.03 0.52 -14.34
N VAL A 17 -8.70 -0.58 -13.71
CA VAL A 17 -9.15 -0.90 -12.34
C VAL A 17 -8.67 0.16 -11.34
N SER A 18 -7.39 0.55 -11.41
CA SER A 18 -6.83 1.59 -10.54
C SER A 18 -7.53 2.93 -10.74
N LEU A 19 -7.81 3.35 -11.97
CA LEU A 19 -8.52 4.58 -12.27
C LEU A 19 -9.95 4.58 -11.70
N VAL A 20 -10.68 3.48 -11.83
CA VAL A 20 -12.03 3.32 -11.25
C VAL A 20 -11.98 3.42 -9.73
N LEU A 21 -11.02 2.76 -9.09
CA LEU A 21 -10.87 2.80 -7.63
C LEU A 21 -10.44 4.19 -7.13
N LEU A 22 -9.54 4.87 -7.82
CA LEU A 22 -9.15 6.26 -7.50
C LEU A 22 -10.33 7.22 -7.68
N GLY A 23 -11.11 7.10 -8.77
CA GLY A 23 -12.33 7.87 -8.96
C GLY A 23 -13.35 7.64 -7.84
N THR A 24 -13.51 6.37 -7.43
CA THR A 24 -14.35 6.01 -6.28
C THR A 24 -13.82 6.62 -4.98
N ALA A 25 -12.51 6.60 -4.77
CA ALA A 25 -11.89 7.20 -3.59
C ALA A 25 -12.09 8.72 -3.53
N ILE A 26 -11.91 9.42 -4.64
CA ILE A 26 -12.20 10.86 -4.75
C ILE A 26 -13.66 11.14 -4.38
N TRP A 27 -14.58 10.34 -4.94
CA TRP A 27 -16.00 10.51 -4.63
C TRP A 27 -16.31 10.25 -3.15
N ARG A 28 -15.73 9.20 -2.56
CA ARG A 28 -15.90 8.85 -1.15
C ARG A 28 -15.34 9.92 -0.20
N VAL A 29 -14.19 10.48 -0.52
CA VAL A 29 -13.58 11.55 0.28
C VAL A 29 -14.41 12.82 0.20
N LYS A 30 -14.99 13.15 -0.97
CA LYS A 30 -15.87 14.31 -1.15
C LYS A 30 -17.27 14.13 -0.52
N HIS A 31 -17.75 12.88 -0.41
CA HIS A 31 -19.08 12.54 0.12
C HIS A 31 -18.94 11.52 1.26
N PRO A 32 -18.39 11.95 2.41
CA PRO A 32 -18.19 11.04 3.54
C PRO A 32 -19.55 10.52 4.01
N ARG A 33 -19.61 9.22 4.22
CA ARG A 33 -20.74 8.63 4.94
C ARG A 33 -20.69 9.15 6.38
N ASN A 34 -21.85 9.49 6.92
CA ASN A 34 -22.05 9.99 8.29
C ASN A 34 -21.69 8.96 9.38
N ASP A 35 -20.69 8.13 9.13
CA ASP A 35 -20.12 7.19 10.09
C ASP A 35 -19.04 7.94 10.88
N ARG A 36 -19.38 8.35 12.10
CA ARG A 36 -18.57 9.17 13.05
C ARG A 36 -17.16 8.63 13.36
N ARG A 37 -16.66 7.66 12.58
CA ARG A 37 -15.40 6.96 12.80
C ARG A 37 -14.38 7.12 11.69
N GLU A 38 -14.72 7.82 10.61
CA GLU A 38 -13.77 8.20 9.54
C GLU A 38 -13.58 9.72 9.60
N PRO A 39 -12.32 10.20 9.53
CA PRO A 39 -12.07 11.63 9.43
C PRO A 39 -12.90 12.20 8.28
N ASP A 40 -13.69 13.23 8.55
CA ASP A 40 -14.48 13.89 7.52
C ASP A 40 -13.53 14.70 6.62
N ALA A 41 -13.64 14.56 5.31
CA ALA A 41 -12.93 15.41 4.36
C ALA A 41 -13.33 16.91 4.47
N ARG A 42 -14.37 17.20 5.23
CA ARG A 42 -14.74 18.56 5.64
C ARG A 42 -13.87 19.07 6.80
N ASP A 43 -13.07 18.21 7.42
CA ASP A 43 -12.06 18.64 8.35
C ASP A 43 -10.98 19.37 7.55
N GLU A 44 -10.85 20.67 7.78
CA GLU A 44 -9.88 21.54 7.08
C GLU A 44 -8.43 21.04 7.25
N HIS A 45 -8.19 20.17 8.22
CA HIS A 45 -6.88 19.58 8.51
C HIS A 45 -6.56 18.31 7.70
N ILE A 46 -7.55 17.66 7.07
CA ILE A 46 -7.29 16.37 6.39
C ILE A 46 -6.33 16.51 5.22
N VAL A 47 -6.46 17.57 4.41
CA VAL A 47 -5.61 17.77 3.22
C VAL A 47 -4.15 18.09 3.61
N PRO A 48 -3.87 19.02 4.53
CA PRO A 48 -2.52 19.21 5.06
C PRO A 48 -1.93 17.94 5.66
N LEU A 49 -2.72 17.18 6.42
CA LEU A 49 -2.29 15.92 7.01
C LEU A 49 -1.95 14.86 5.95
N MET A 50 -2.75 14.74 4.89
CA MET A 50 -2.42 13.88 3.74
C MET A 50 -1.07 14.26 3.12
N GLY A 51 -0.78 15.55 2.99
CA GLY A 51 0.50 16.04 2.47
C GLY A 51 1.68 15.66 3.36
N VAL A 52 1.59 15.89 4.66
CA VAL A 52 2.65 15.56 5.63
C VAL A 52 2.86 14.04 5.72
N MET A 53 1.78 13.28 5.85
CA MET A 53 1.86 11.83 5.92
C MET A 53 2.33 11.20 4.60
N GLY A 54 1.94 11.78 3.47
CA GLY A 54 2.44 11.39 2.15
C GLY A 54 3.94 11.61 2.01
N ALA A 55 4.45 12.77 2.44
CA ALA A 55 5.89 13.05 2.44
C ALA A 55 6.68 12.10 3.37
N PHE A 56 6.12 11.79 4.54
CA PHE A 56 6.71 10.83 5.46
C PHE A 56 6.82 9.43 4.84
N VAL A 57 5.73 8.93 4.27
CA VAL A 57 5.70 7.61 3.62
C VAL A 57 6.60 7.60 2.38
N PHE A 58 6.60 8.66 1.59
CA PHE A 58 7.52 8.81 0.45
C PHE A 58 8.98 8.63 0.91
N ALA A 59 9.41 9.33 1.96
CA ALA A 59 10.77 9.21 2.48
C ALA A 59 11.09 7.79 2.98
N ALA A 60 10.14 7.14 3.65
CA ALA A 60 10.30 5.77 4.11
C ALA A 60 10.42 4.77 2.94
N GLN A 61 9.67 4.97 1.86
CA GLN A 61 9.68 4.13 0.67
C GLN A 61 10.98 4.26 -0.16
N MET A 62 11.74 5.37 0.01
CA MET A 62 13.04 5.51 -0.65
C MET A 62 14.08 4.49 -0.15
N ILE A 63 13.84 3.86 1.01
CA ILE A 63 14.61 2.71 1.46
C ILE A 63 14.05 1.47 0.76
N ASN A 64 14.64 1.14 -0.38
CA ASN A 64 14.21 -0.01 -1.16
C ASN A 64 15.36 -1.00 -1.41
N PHE A 65 15.02 -2.25 -1.62
CA PHE A 65 15.95 -3.35 -1.86
C PHE A 65 15.59 -4.04 -3.17
N SER A 66 16.53 -4.07 -4.12
CA SER A 66 16.35 -4.87 -5.33
C SER A 66 16.29 -6.36 -4.99
N ILE A 67 15.28 -7.06 -5.49
CA ILE A 67 15.12 -8.51 -5.29
C ILE A 67 15.85 -9.21 -6.45
N PRO A 68 16.97 -9.92 -6.18
CA PRO A 68 17.81 -10.48 -7.23
C PRO A 68 17.04 -11.39 -8.19
N GLY A 69 17.23 -11.20 -9.49
CA GLY A 69 16.67 -12.04 -10.54
C GLY A 69 15.18 -11.85 -10.83
N THR A 70 14.44 -11.03 -10.08
CA THR A 70 13.00 -10.82 -10.29
C THR A 70 12.68 -9.58 -11.12
N GLY A 71 13.62 -8.63 -11.25
CA GLY A 71 13.34 -7.32 -11.84
C GLY A 71 12.37 -6.45 -11.02
N SER A 72 12.11 -6.86 -9.77
CA SER A 72 11.29 -6.13 -8.81
C SER A 72 12.11 -5.69 -7.60
N SER A 73 11.52 -4.86 -6.76
CA SER A 73 12.10 -4.38 -5.51
C SER A 73 11.10 -4.56 -4.37
N GLY A 74 11.63 -4.60 -3.15
CA GLY A 74 10.82 -4.60 -1.93
C GLY A 74 11.13 -3.35 -1.11
N HIS A 75 10.11 -2.68 -0.60
CA HIS A 75 10.21 -1.52 0.27
C HIS A 75 8.98 -1.42 1.17
N LEU A 76 9.02 -0.56 2.16
CA LEU A 76 7.86 -0.25 3.00
C LEU A 76 6.73 0.29 2.13
N VAL A 77 5.48 -0.03 2.47
CA VAL A 77 4.29 0.48 1.76
C VAL A 77 3.66 1.65 2.51
N GLY A 78 3.51 1.52 3.82
CA GLY A 78 2.92 2.54 4.68
C GLY A 78 1.39 2.63 4.61
N GLY A 79 0.74 1.74 3.87
CA GLY A 79 -0.70 1.81 3.63
C GLY A 79 -1.55 1.58 4.88
N ILE A 80 -1.11 0.73 5.80
CA ILE A 80 -1.80 0.48 7.08
C ILE A 80 -1.70 1.72 7.98
N LEU A 81 -0.52 2.33 8.09
CA LEU A 81 -0.31 3.56 8.85
C LEU A 81 -1.18 4.70 8.32
N LEU A 82 -1.11 4.95 7.01
CA LEU A 82 -1.95 5.97 6.37
C LEU A 82 -3.43 5.72 6.59
N SER A 83 -3.88 4.46 6.47
CA SER A 83 -5.29 4.11 6.65
C SER A 83 -5.76 4.26 8.10
N ALA A 84 -4.89 4.02 9.07
CA ALA A 84 -5.20 4.21 10.49
C ALA A 84 -5.38 5.69 10.85
N ILE A 85 -4.60 6.59 10.23
CA ILE A 85 -4.59 8.03 10.52
C ILE A 85 -5.62 8.78 9.64
N LEU A 86 -5.66 8.50 8.33
CA LEU A 86 -6.44 9.26 7.36
C LEU A 86 -7.77 8.59 6.99
N GLY A 87 -7.97 7.34 7.39
CA GLY A 87 -9.01 6.49 6.82
C GLY A 87 -8.62 5.89 5.46
N PRO A 88 -9.27 4.78 5.06
CA PRO A 88 -8.80 3.96 3.92
C PRO A 88 -8.86 4.67 2.57
N TRP A 89 -9.84 5.53 2.34
CA TRP A 89 -10.02 6.24 1.05
C TRP A 89 -9.03 7.39 0.86
N ALA A 90 -8.81 8.20 1.91
CA ALA A 90 -7.80 9.26 1.86
C ALA A 90 -6.38 8.68 1.82
N ALA A 91 -6.14 7.59 2.55
CA ALA A 91 -4.88 6.84 2.49
C ALA A 91 -4.59 6.31 1.09
N LEU A 92 -5.59 5.73 0.41
CA LEU A 92 -5.46 5.27 -0.98
C LEU A 92 -5.03 6.42 -1.92
N LEU A 93 -5.67 7.59 -1.81
CA LEU A 93 -5.32 8.77 -2.64
C LEU A 93 -3.92 9.28 -2.32
N THR A 94 -3.58 9.36 -1.04
CA THR A 94 -2.24 9.80 -0.60
C THR A 94 -1.16 8.87 -1.13
N LEU A 95 -1.34 7.57 -0.96
CA LEU A 95 -0.35 6.57 -1.40
C LEU A 95 -0.24 6.51 -2.93
N ALA A 96 -1.37 6.61 -3.64
CA ALA A 96 -1.36 6.70 -5.10
C ALA A 96 -0.60 7.95 -5.58
N SER A 97 -0.77 9.10 -4.91
CA SER A 97 -0.02 10.33 -5.23
C SER A 97 1.49 10.15 -5.02
N VAL A 98 1.89 9.47 -3.94
CA VAL A 98 3.29 9.11 -3.68
C VAL A 98 3.85 8.26 -4.83
N LEU A 99 3.14 7.20 -5.24
CA LEU A 99 3.56 6.31 -6.33
C LEU A 99 3.66 7.03 -7.68
N VAL A 100 2.75 7.97 -7.95
CA VAL A 100 2.82 8.81 -9.16
C VAL A 100 4.07 9.68 -9.16
N ILE A 101 4.39 10.34 -8.03
CA ILE A 101 5.59 11.16 -7.89
C ILE A 101 6.85 10.29 -8.04
N GLN A 102 6.91 9.13 -7.40
CA GLN A 102 8.02 8.19 -7.51
C GLN A 102 8.25 7.77 -8.98
N CYS A 103 7.18 7.41 -9.67
CA CYS A 103 7.26 7.00 -11.07
C CYS A 103 7.73 8.15 -12.00
N LEU A 104 7.13 9.33 -11.88
CA LEU A 104 7.35 10.42 -12.85
C LEU A 104 8.60 11.25 -12.57
N VAL A 105 8.95 11.43 -11.28
CA VAL A 105 10.04 12.34 -10.88
C VAL A 105 11.32 11.57 -10.57
N PHE A 106 11.18 10.39 -9.97
CA PHE A 106 12.34 9.62 -9.48
C PHE A 106 12.63 8.37 -10.32
N ALA A 107 11.80 8.09 -11.34
CA ALA A 107 11.88 6.86 -12.14
C ALA A 107 11.89 5.57 -11.28
N ASP A 108 11.26 5.62 -10.10
CA ASP A 108 11.08 4.48 -9.23
C ASP A 108 9.70 3.84 -9.49
N GLY A 109 9.71 2.64 -10.05
CA GLY A 109 8.55 2.00 -10.66
C GLY A 109 8.35 2.39 -12.13
N GLY A 110 7.71 1.50 -12.90
CA GLY A 110 7.44 1.73 -14.30
C GLY A 110 6.17 2.53 -14.54
N PHE A 111 6.13 3.30 -15.63
CA PHE A 111 4.92 4.02 -16.06
C PHE A 111 3.81 3.06 -16.49
N MET A 112 4.15 2.02 -17.25
CA MET A 112 3.21 0.95 -17.61
C MET A 112 2.83 0.10 -16.39
N ALA A 113 3.71 -0.01 -15.40
CA ALA A 113 3.44 -0.72 -14.17
C ALA A 113 2.70 0.13 -13.12
N LEU A 114 2.47 1.42 -13.35
CA LEU A 114 1.90 2.32 -12.35
C LEU A 114 0.52 1.86 -11.83
N GLY A 115 -0.35 1.41 -12.74
CA GLY A 115 -1.66 0.87 -12.36
C GLY A 115 -1.52 -0.38 -11.47
N ALA A 116 -0.65 -1.30 -11.83
CA ALA A 116 -0.33 -2.49 -11.03
C ALA A 116 0.27 -2.09 -9.66
N ASN A 117 1.21 -1.16 -9.63
CA ASN A 117 1.81 -0.67 -8.38
C ASN A 117 0.76 -0.04 -7.46
N ILE A 118 -0.19 0.73 -7.99
CA ILE A 118 -1.30 1.28 -7.20
C ILE A 118 -2.20 0.15 -6.65
N LEU A 119 -2.54 -0.86 -7.44
CA LEU A 119 -3.31 -2.00 -6.96
C LEU A 119 -2.58 -2.76 -5.86
N ASN A 120 -1.33 -3.13 -6.12
CA ASN A 120 -0.56 -4.02 -5.26
C ASN A 120 -0.16 -3.37 -3.93
N MET A 121 0.14 -2.08 -3.94
CA MET A 121 0.59 -1.36 -2.75
C MET A 121 -0.54 -0.58 -2.08
N ALA A 122 -1.27 0.24 -2.82
CA ALA A 122 -2.26 1.13 -2.22
C ALA A 122 -3.61 0.44 -2.01
N VAL A 123 -4.15 -0.25 -3.01
CA VAL A 123 -5.47 -0.88 -2.89
C VAL A 123 -5.45 -2.06 -1.91
N LEU A 124 -4.50 -3.00 -2.06
CA LEU A 124 -4.45 -4.18 -1.20
C LEU A 124 -4.19 -3.83 0.26
N SER A 125 -3.34 -2.85 0.54
CA SER A 125 -3.11 -2.41 1.92
C SER A 125 -4.27 -1.59 2.49
N CYS A 126 -4.74 -0.55 1.77
CA CYS A 126 -5.73 0.39 2.30
C CYS A 126 -7.17 -0.16 2.25
N LEU A 127 -7.55 -0.88 1.20
CA LEU A 127 -8.92 -1.34 1.00
C LEU A 127 -9.15 -2.82 1.28
N ALA A 128 -8.10 -3.64 1.43
CA ALA A 128 -8.23 -5.04 1.81
C ALA A 128 -7.65 -5.29 3.21
N ALA A 129 -6.32 -5.18 3.39
CA ALA A 129 -5.68 -5.56 4.65
C ALA A 129 -6.15 -4.70 5.84
N TYR A 130 -6.25 -3.37 5.66
CA TYR A 130 -6.71 -2.49 6.74
C TYR A 130 -8.15 -2.80 7.22
N PRO A 131 -9.19 -2.80 6.37
CA PRO A 131 -10.56 -3.03 6.84
C PRO A 131 -10.82 -4.46 7.29
N LEU A 132 -10.12 -5.46 6.74
CA LEU A 132 -10.35 -6.86 7.05
C LEU A 132 -9.57 -7.34 8.27
N LEU A 133 -8.37 -6.80 8.52
CA LEU A 133 -7.46 -7.28 9.57
C LEU A 133 -7.23 -6.23 10.66
N PHE A 134 -6.80 -5.02 10.32
CA PHE A 134 -6.47 -4.00 11.30
C PHE A 134 -7.71 -3.50 12.05
N ARG A 135 -8.70 -2.98 11.32
CA ARG A 135 -9.90 -2.34 11.89
C ARG A 135 -10.70 -3.25 12.84
N PRO A 136 -10.94 -4.56 12.55
CA PRO A 136 -11.68 -5.43 13.46
C PRO A 136 -10.97 -5.69 14.78
N LEU A 137 -9.64 -5.76 14.78
CA LEU A 137 -8.84 -5.98 15.99
C LEU A 137 -8.87 -4.76 16.90
N ILE A 138 -8.75 -3.56 16.34
CA ILE A 138 -8.77 -2.29 17.09
C ILE A 138 -10.19 -1.94 17.57
N LYS A 139 -11.24 -2.28 16.84
CA LYS A 139 -12.63 -2.06 17.28
C LYS A 139 -12.97 -2.70 18.64
N ARG A 140 -12.25 -3.74 19.04
CA ARG A 140 -12.41 -4.41 20.34
C ARG A 140 -11.70 -3.69 21.50
N GLY A 141 -11.11 -2.52 21.25
CA GLY A 141 -10.35 -1.70 22.17
C GLY A 141 -8.87 -1.58 21.76
N ALA A 142 -8.34 -0.36 21.81
CA ALA A 142 -6.97 -0.02 21.40
C ALA A 142 -5.95 -0.28 22.52
N SER A 143 -5.83 -1.52 23.00
CA SER A 143 -4.73 -1.84 23.93
C SER A 143 -3.41 -1.96 23.17
N PRO A 144 -2.25 -1.68 23.82
CA PRO A 144 -0.93 -1.75 23.17
C PRO A 144 -0.69 -3.08 22.44
N GLY A 145 -1.02 -4.20 23.07
CA GLY A 145 -0.88 -5.52 22.45
C GLY A 145 -1.76 -5.73 21.21
N ARG A 146 -2.96 -5.13 21.18
CA ARG A 146 -3.84 -5.18 19.99
C ARG A 146 -3.36 -4.28 18.87
N ILE A 147 -2.83 -3.10 19.19
CA ILE A 147 -2.22 -2.21 18.20
C ILE A 147 -1.05 -2.94 17.53
N ILE A 148 -0.14 -3.53 18.31
CA ILE A 148 0.99 -4.31 17.80
C ILE A 148 0.50 -5.47 16.92
N ALA A 149 -0.41 -6.30 17.42
CA ALA A 149 -0.91 -7.45 16.70
C ALA A 149 -1.65 -7.06 15.39
N ALA A 150 -2.49 -6.02 15.44
CA ALA A 150 -3.22 -5.53 14.28
C ALA A 150 -2.28 -4.95 13.22
N SER A 151 -1.29 -4.14 13.63
CA SER A 151 -0.30 -3.55 12.73
C SER A 151 0.56 -4.63 12.08
N LEU A 152 1.10 -5.57 12.86
CA LEU A 152 1.91 -6.68 12.33
C LEU A 152 1.11 -7.53 11.34
N LEU A 153 -0.07 -8.00 11.75
CA LEU A 153 -0.87 -8.88 10.92
C LEU A 153 -1.30 -8.19 9.61
N ALA A 154 -1.78 -6.95 9.69
CA ALA A 154 -2.26 -6.23 8.52
C ALA A 154 -1.11 -5.83 7.58
N SER A 155 0.04 -5.39 8.09
CA SER A 155 1.20 -5.04 7.26
C SER A 155 1.79 -6.27 6.57
N VAL A 156 2.00 -7.36 7.31
CA VAL A 156 2.52 -8.61 6.74
C VAL A 156 1.58 -9.13 5.64
N VAL A 157 0.30 -9.29 5.95
CA VAL A 157 -0.66 -9.81 4.96
C VAL A 157 -0.82 -8.85 3.78
N GLY A 158 -0.84 -7.54 4.01
CA GLY A 158 -0.92 -6.55 2.94
C GLY A 158 0.26 -6.62 1.96
N LEU A 159 1.49 -6.72 2.50
CA LEU A 159 2.69 -6.86 1.67
C LEU A 159 2.76 -8.21 0.95
N GLU A 160 2.40 -9.30 1.61
CA GLU A 160 2.37 -10.62 0.99
C GLU A 160 1.35 -10.70 -0.15
N LEU A 161 0.16 -10.11 0.03
CA LEU A 161 -0.84 -10.00 -1.05
C LEU A 161 -0.30 -9.18 -2.21
N GLY A 162 0.41 -8.07 -1.95
CA GLY A 162 1.07 -7.28 -2.98
C GLY A 162 2.14 -8.06 -3.73
N ALA A 163 3.01 -8.77 -3.03
CA ALA A 163 4.05 -9.63 -3.61
C ALA A 163 3.46 -10.75 -4.48
N LEU A 164 2.39 -11.38 -4.01
CA LEU A 164 1.66 -12.39 -4.76
C LEU A 164 1.01 -11.80 -6.02
N ALA A 165 0.39 -10.62 -5.92
CA ALA A 165 -0.23 -9.94 -7.06
C ALA A 165 0.82 -9.57 -8.12
N VAL A 166 1.98 -9.00 -7.74
CA VAL A 166 3.11 -8.76 -8.66
C VAL A 166 3.52 -10.04 -9.38
N THR A 167 3.60 -11.17 -8.67
CA THR A 167 3.97 -12.46 -9.28
C THR A 167 2.93 -12.92 -10.30
N ILE A 168 1.64 -12.82 -9.97
CA ILE A 168 0.54 -13.19 -10.87
C ILE A 168 0.51 -12.28 -12.10
N GLU A 169 0.67 -10.98 -11.93
CA GLU A 169 0.68 -10.01 -13.03
C GLU A 169 1.88 -10.22 -13.97
N THR A 170 3.03 -10.55 -13.41
CA THR A 170 4.25 -10.86 -14.19
C THR A 170 4.08 -12.15 -14.97
N GLU A 171 3.53 -13.18 -14.37
CA GLU A 171 3.23 -14.46 -15.04
C GLU A 171 2.19 -14.26 -16.13
N ALA A 172 1.10 -13.54 -15.85
CA ALA A 172 0.07 -13.21 -16.83
C ALA A 172 0.61 -12.35 -17.99
N SER A 173 1.66 -11.59 -17.76
CA SER A 173 2.33 -10.81 -18.81
C SER A 173 3.17 -11.67 -19.75
N GLY A 174 3.61 -12.85 -19.33
CA GLY A 174 4.39 -13.78 -20.15
C GLY A 174 5.76 -13.26 -20.61
N ILE A 175 6.27 -12.22 -19.95
CA ILE A 175 7.52 -11.54 -20.37
C ILE A 175 8.74 -12.12 -19.64
N THR A 176 8.55 -12.59 -18.39
CA THR A 176 9.66 -13.11 -17.60
C THR A 176 10.03 -14.55 -17.98
N ALA A 177 11.34 -14.82 -18.03
CA ALA A 177 11.84 -16.19 -18.17
C ALA A 177 11.93 -16.92 -16.81
N LEU A 178 11.66 -16.22 -15.69
CA LEU A 178 11.74 -16.81 -14.35
C LEU A 178 10.47 -17.60 -14.05
N PRO A 179 10.57 -18.90 -13.74
CA PRO A 179 9.41 -19.71 -13.37
C PRO A 179 8.70 -19.14 -12.14
N MET A 180 7.36 -19.16 -12.12
CA MET A 180 6.52 -18.64 -11.04
C MET A 180 6.96 -19.10 -9.64
N GLY A 181 7.30 -20.37 -9.49
CA GLY A 181 7.76 -20.89 -8.20
C GLY A 181 9.05 -20.28 -7.69
N ARG A 182 9.99 -19.94 -8.58
CA ARG A 182 11.22 -19.23 -8.21
C ARG A 182 10.93 -17.76 -7.90
N PHE A 183 10.03 -17.14 -8.63
CA PHE A 183 9.60 -15.75 -8.37
C PHE A 183 9.00 -15.63 -6.98
N LEU A 184 8.07 -16.54 -6.61
CA LEU A 184 7.48 -16.60 -5.28
C LEU A 184 8.50 -16.85 -4.18
N LEU A 185 9.46 -17.75 -4.42
CA LEU A 185 10.52 -18.10 -3.46
C LEU A 185 11.38 -16.88 -3.07
N PHE A 186 11.57 -15.93 -3.96
CA PHE A 186 12.31 -14.70 -3.67
C PHE A 186 11.39 -13.59 -3.13
N MET A 187 10.19 -13.45 -3.70
CA MET A 187 9.28 -12.36 -3.34
C MET A 187 8.72 -12.50 -1.93
N LEU A 188 8.13 -13.66 -1.59
CA LEU A 188 7.41 -13.81 -0.34
C LEU A 188 8.30 -13.68 0.91
N PRO A 189 9.47 -14.34 1.04
CA PRO A 189 10.28 -14.20 2.24
C PRO A 189 10.78 -12.78 2.47
N ILE A 190 11.13 -12.05 1.41
CA ILE A 190 11.59 -10.67 1.52
C ILE A 190 10.44 -9.77 1.98
N HIS A 191 9.24 -9.92 1.40
CA HIS A 191 8.07 -9.12 1.78
C HIS A 191 7.57 -9.47 3.18
N LEU A 192 7.74 -10.72 3.65
CA LEU A 192 7.48 -11.09 5.03
C LEU A 192 8.35 -10.28 6.02
N PHE A 193 9.66 -10.20 5.77
CA PHE A 193 10.56 -9.43 6.64
C PHE A 193 10.26 -7.92 6.58
N ILE A 194 9.99 -7.38 5.39
CA ILE A 194 9.57 -5.98 5.24
C ILE A 194 8.25 -5.73 5.98
N GLY A 195 7.28 -6.65 5.86
CA GLY A 195 5.98 -6.55 6.53
C GLY A 195 6.08 -6.57 8.05
N ILE A 196 6.99 -7.37 8.61
CA ILE A 196 7.27 -7.35 10.06
C ILE A 196 7.85 -5.98 10.46
N GLY A 197 8.84 -5.48 9.73
CA GLY A 197 9.43 -4.17 9.98
C GLY A 197 8.41 -3.04 9.88
N GLU A 198 7.58 -3.03 8.81
CA GLU A 198 6.52 -2.06 8.64
C GLU A 198 5.46 -2.14 9.75
N GLY A 199 5.06 -3.34 10.14
CA GLY A 199 4.09 -3.55 11.21
C GLY A 199 4.58 -3.04 12.55
N LEU A 200 5.87 -3.26 12.87
CA LEU A 200 6.50 -2.73 14.10
C LEU A 200 6.58 -1.20 14.07
N ALA A 201 7.03 -0.62 12.94
CA ALA A 201 7.10 0.84 12.78
C ALA A 201 5.70 1.47 12.89
N THR A 202 4.69 0.89 12.23
CA THR A 202 3.30 1.32 12.30
C THR A 202 2.77 1.27 13.73
N ALA A 203 3.02 0.16 14.45
CA ALA A 203 2.59 0.02 15.83
C ALA A 203 3.24 1.06 16.75
N CYS A 204 4.54 1.30 16.59
CA CYS A 204 5.28 2.30 17.36
C CYS A 204 4.72 3.70 17.13
N LEU A 205 4.50 4.08 15.87
CA LEU A 205 3.99 5.40 15.52
C LEU A 205 2.56 5.62 16.02
N LEU A 206 1.67 4.63 15.88
CA LEU A 206 0.31 4.74 16.38
C LEU A 206 0.25 4.79 17.91
N TYR A 207 1.09 4.00 18.59
CA TYR A 207 1.15 4.03 20.04
C TYR A 207 1.63 5.38 20.59
N THR A 208 2.64 5.97 19.97
CA THR A 208 3.16 7.29 20.39
C THR A 208 2.20 8.44 20.06
N SER A 209 1.41 8.34 18.98
CA SER A 209 0.41 9.35 18.64
C SER A 209 -0.81 9.32 19.57
N ASP A 210 -1.20 8.15 20.09
CA ASP A 210 -2.29 8.03 21.06
C ASP A 210 -1.87 8.44 22.49
N ALA A 211 -0.57 8.49 22.75
CA ALA A 211 -0.01 8.89 24.06
C ALA A 211 0.27 10.41 24.17
N ALA A 212 0.19 11.15 23.06
CA ALA A 212 0.41 12.59 22.99
C ALA A 212 -0.90 13.37 22.98
#